data_d170cf4246818915d2b1ec43d8e881e7
#
_entry.id   d170cf4246818915d2b1ec43d8e881e7
#
_cell.length_a   1.000
_cell.length_b   1.000
_cell.length_c   1.000
_cell.angle_alpha   90.00
_cell.angle_beta   90.00
_cell.angle_gamma   90.00
#
_symmetry.space_group_name_H-M   'P 1'
#
loop_
_entity.id
_entity.type
_entity.pdbx_description
1 polymer ?
#
loop_
_entity_poly.entity_id
_entity_poly.type
_entity_poly.pdbx_seq_one_letter_code
_entity_poly.pdbx_strand_id
1 'polypeptide(L)'
;MKRVALSALAVASYVAAQSPAYGQCGGQGWTGATTCPSGFTCTVSNQWYSQCLPGTASPTSTSSAPVSSPTSGSGLCSGATRTKFKYFGVNQSCAEFGEGKWPGILNTDYIWPATSSIDYFLEKGMNTFRIAFTMERISPLASGLTGAFDATYLGDLKKSVSYVTGKGGYAVIDPHNFMRYNHNIITSTSDFQTWWKNLAAEFKDDKNVIFDLQNEPWGIDASDVAKLMQAGINGVRSAGATSQLILVEGTSWTGAWTWTSSSGNGDAFKNLTDPNNNFAIQMHQYLDVDGSGATGQGVCVSSTIMAERIAAATQWLKDNKLKGFLGELGGGSNDVCIDAIKGGLCAMQESGVWIGALWWAAGPWWRDYFQSIEPPSSPAIARILPEALLPFL
;
A
#
# COMPACT_ATOMS: atom_id res chain seq x y z
N MET A 1 1.30 -39.30 -67.44
CA MET A 1 1.90 -39.52 -66.13
C MET A 1 1.28 -38.50 -65.17
N LYS A 2 0.34 -38.93 -64.33
CA LYS A 2 -0.32 -38.06 -63.35
C LYS A 2 0.48 -38.14 -62.02
N ARG A 3 0.98 -37.00 -61.52
CA ARG A 3 1.63 -36.92 -60.23
C ARG A 3 0.54 -36.68 -59.17
N VAL A 4 0.44 -37.59 -58.19
CA VAL A 4 -0.38 -37.47 -57.00
C VAL A 4 0.46 -36.73 -55.97
N ALA A 5 -0.04 -35.58 -55.48
CA ALA A 5 0.56 -34.85 -54.36
C ALA A 5 -0.06 -35.38 -53.05
N LEU A 6 0.79 -35.94 -52.18
CA LEU A 6 0.38 -36.24 -50.82
C LEU A 6 0.45 -34.95 -49.97
N SER A 7 -0.68 -34.54 -49.45
CA SER A 7 -0.72 -33.46 -48.41
C SER A 7 -0.52 -34.10 -47.05
N ALA A 8 0.56 -33.73 -46.37
CA ALA A 8 0.79 -34.09 -44.98
C ALA A 8 0.00 -33.16 -44.07
N LEU A 9 -0.97 -33.71 -43.34
CA LEU A 9 -1.64 -32.99 -42.24
C LEU A 9 -0.67 -32.89 -41.05
N ALA A 10 -0.23 -31.69 -40.73
CA ALA A 10 0.46 -31.41 -39.45
C ALA A 10 -0.58 -31.36 -38.32
N VAL A 11 -0.52 -32.33 -37.42
CA VAL A 11 -1.28 -32.31 -36.16
C VAL A 11 -0.59 -31.37 -35.21
N ALA A 12 -1.11 -30.17 -35.05
CA ALA A 12 -0.65 -29.24 -33.98
C ALA A 12 -1.14 -29.77 -32.63
N SER A 13 -0.20 -30.20 -31.79
CA SER A 13 -0.49 -30.55 -30.41
C SER A 13 -0.81 -29.24 -29.65
N TYR A 14 -2.05 -29.06 -29.26
CA TYR A 14 -2.46 -28.00 -28.32
C TYR A 14 -1.87 -28.33 -26.95
N VAL A 15 -0.84 -27.62 -26.54
CA VAL A 15 -0.45 -27.57 -25.13
C VAL A 15 -1.54 -26.75 -24.42
N ALA A 16 -2.32 -27.40 -23.57
CA ALA A 16 -3.31 -26.69 -22.75
C ALA A 16 -2.54 -25.66 -21.88
N ALA A 17 -2.93 -24.40 -21.99
CA ALA A 17 -2.36 -23.35 -21.16
C ALA A 17 -2.62 -23.67 -19.68
N GLN A 18 -1.59 -23.55 -18.85
CA GLN A 18 -1.72 -23.66 -17.39
C GLN A 18 -1.89 -22.28 -16.78
N SER A 19 -2.71 -22.17 -15.72
CA SER A 19 -2.74 -20.98 -14.89
C SER A 19 -1.40 -20.85 -14.15
N PRO A 20 -0.86 -19.65 -13.98
CA PRO A 20 0.37 -19.47 -13.22
C PRO A 20 0.18 -19.84 -11.74
N ALA A 21 1.27 -20.05 -11.02
CA ALA A 21 1.24 -20.19 -9.56
C ALA A 21 0.50 -18.98 -8.96
N TYR A 22 -0.43 -19.25 -8.05
CA TYR A 22 -1.36 -18.26 -7.46
C TYR A 22 -2.32 -17.60 -8.46
N GLY A 23 -2.38 -18.03 -9.72
CA GLY A 23 -3.35 -17.55 -10.71
C GLY A 23 -4.71 -18.20 -10.55
N GLN A 24 -5.75 -17.55 -11.09
CA GLN A 24 -7.10 -18.13 -11.13
C GLN A 24 -7.14 -19.37 -12.03
N CYS A 25 -7.75 -20.44 -11.53
CA CYS A 25 -7.86 -21.73 -12.23
C CYS A 25 -9.28 -22.29 -12.26
N GLY A 26 -10.30 -21.53 -11.84
CA GLY A 26 -11.69 -21.96 -11.85
C GLY A 26 -12.63 -20.94 -11.23
N GLY A 27 -13.91 -21.30 -11.15
CA GLY A 27 -15.01 -20.48 -10.67
C GLY A 27 -16.14 -20.38 -11.69
N GLN A 28 -17.32 -19.97 -11.25
CA GLN A 28 -18.48 -19.83 -12.14
C GLN A 28 -18.21 -18.75 -13.20
N GLY A 29 -18.31 -19.12 -14.48
CA GLY A 29 -18.02 -18.21 -15.60
C GLY A 29 -16.56 -18.12 -16.00
N TRP A 30 -15.64 -18.84 -15.34
CA TRP A 30 -14.23 -18.87 -15.72
C TRP A 30 -14.01 -19.58 -17.05
N THR A 31 -13.33 -18.90 -17.99
CA THR A 31 -13.02 -19.43 -19.33
C THR A 31 -11.53 -19.64 -19.58
N GLY A 32 -10.69 -19.32 -18.60
CA GLY A 32 -9.23 -19.45 -18.69
C GLY A 32 -8.75 -20.87 -18.36
N ALA A 33 -7.44 -21.02 -18.18
CA ALA A 33 -6.80 -22.29 -17.83
C ALA A 33 -7.30 -22.82 -16.48
N THR A 34 -7.54 -24.13 -16.40
CA THR A 34 -8.06 -24.81 -15.19
C THR A 34 -7.04 -25.74 -14.54
N THR A 35 -5.85 -25.84 -15.10
CA THR A 35 -4.74 -26.65 -14.58
C THR A 35 -3.68 -25.76 -13.98
N CYS A 36 -3.10 -26.18 -12.86
CA CYS A 36 -2.01 -25.47 -12.15
C CYS A 36 -0.64 -26.07 -12.49
N PRO A 37 0.46 -25.31 -12.25
CA PRO A 37 1.82 -25.82 -12.39
C PRO A 37 2.11 -26.95 -11.39
N SER A 38 3.15 -27.73 -11.67
CA SER A 38 3.61 -28.80 -10.77
C SER A 38 3.85 -28.26 -9.35
N GLY A 39 3.31 -28.94 -8.34
CA GLY A 39 3.37 -28.50 -6.94
C GLY A 39 2.24 -27.57 -6.50
N PHE A 40 1.31 -27.23 -7.43
CA PHE A 40 0.14 -26.41 -7.12
C PHE A 40 -1.14 -27.17 -7.43
N THR A 41 -2.17 -26.96 -6.61
CA THR A 41 -3.52 -27.52 -6.78
C THR A 41 -4.52 -26.40 -6.96
N CYS A 42 -5.46 -26.57 -7.90
CA CYS A 42 -6.55 -25.62 -8.06
C CYS A 42 -7.51 -25.75 -6.87
N THR A 43 -7.45 -24.79 -5.97
CA THR A 43 -8.21 -24.77 -4.72
C THR A 43 -9.38 -23.82 -4.85
N VAL A 44 -10.59 -24.28 -4.53
CA VAL A 44 -11.80 -23.46 -4.56
C VAL A 44 -11.78 -22.49 -3.39
N SER A 45 -11.78 -21.18 -3.67
CA SER A 45 -11.92 -20.13 -2.66
C SER A 45 -13.39 -19.73 -2.46
N ASN A 46 -14.16 -19.67 -3.56
CA ASN A 46 -15.61 -19.44 -3.54
C ASN A 46 -16.23 -19.91 -4.88
N GLN A 47 -17.56 -19.78 -5.03
CA GLN A 47 -18.24 -20.24 -6.26
C GLN A 47 -17.78 -19.54 -7.54
N TRP A 48 -17.16 -18.37 -7.44
CA TRP A 48 -16.73 -17.55 -8.58
C TRP A 48 -15.22 -17.59 -8.83
N TYR A 49 -14.43 -18.12 -7.86
CA TYR A 49 -12.98 -18.05 -7.90
C TYR A 49 -12.32 -19.30 -7.30
N SER A 50 -11.41 -19.90 -8.08
CA SER A 50 -10.49 -20.95 -7.62
C SER A 50 -9.07 -20.55 -8.00
N GLN A 51 -8.09 -20.85 -7.14
CA GLN A 51 -6.71 -20.39 -7.26
C GLN A 51 -5.73 -21.57 -7.21
N CYS A 52 -4.65 -21.46 -7.97
CA CYS A 52 -3.52 -22.39 -7.89
C CYS A 52 -2.72 -22.13 -6.62
N LEU A 53 -2.93 -22.93 -5.58
CA LEU A 53 -2.21 -22.85 -4.31
C LEU A 53 -1.23 -24.04 -4.16
N PRO A 54 -0.11 -23.89 -3.40
CA PRO A 54 0.81 -25.00 -3.14
C PRO A 54 0.06 -26.20 -2.56
N GLY A 55 0.12 -27.34 -3.28
CA GLY A 55 -0.57 -28.56 -2.87
C GLY A 55 0.30 -29.40 -1.94
N THR A 56 -0.20 -29.74 -0.75
CA THR A 56 0.31 -30.88 0.00
C THR A 56 -0.30 -32.15 -0.57
N ALA A 57 0.52 -33.03 -1.14
CA ALA A 57 0.06 -34.35 -1.57
C ALA A 57 -0.43 -35.13 -0.36
N SER A 58 -1.73 -35.44 -0.30
CA SER A 58 -2.27 -36.42 0.64
C SER A 58 -3.25 -37.34 -0.07
N PRO A 59 -3.22 -38.66 0.19
CA PRO A 59 -4.02 -39.61 -0.54
C PRO A 59 -5.48 -39.66 -0.05
N THR A 60 -6.33 -39.98 -1.00
CA THR A 60 -7.75 -40.27 -0.96
C THR A 60 -8.21 -41.05 0.25
N SER A 61 -9.26 -40.62 0.94
CA SER A 61 -10.36 -41.50 1.33
C SER A 61 -11.60 -40.74 1.78
N THR A 62 -12.71 -41.16 1.25
CA THR A 62 -14.10 -40.85 1.55
C THR A 62 -14.46 -41.00 3.03
N SER A 63 -15.06 -39.97 3.64
CA SER A 63 -16.15 -40.14 4.61
C SER A 63 -16.82 -38.80 4.89
N SER A 64 -18.11 -38.75 4.64
CA SER A 64 -19.00 -37.66 5.01
C SER A 64 -19.22 -37.67 6.53
N ALA A 65 -18.79 -36.63 7.23
CA ALA A 65 -19.24 -36.31 8.57
C ALA A 65 -19.63 -34.81 8.63
N PRO A 66 -20.59 -34.40 9.47
CA PRO A 66 -21.25 -33.11 9.40
C PRO A 66 -20.26 -32.00 9.74
N VAL A 67 -20.31 -30.94 8.91
CA VAL A 67 -19.57 -29.68 9.13
C VAL A 67 -20.07 -29.09 10.45
N SER A 68 -19.28 -29.24 11.49
CA SER A 68 -19.41 -28.44 12.70
C SER A 68 -19.02 -27.00 12.35
N SER A 69 -19.96 -26.08 12.50
CA SER A 69 -19.72 -24.63 12.45
C SER A 69 -18.51 -24.29 13.32
N PRO A 70 -17.58 -23.45 12.84
CA PRO A 70 -16.48 -23.00 13.68
C PRO A 70 -17.07 -22.23 14.85
N THR A 71 -16.89 -22.75 16.03
CA THR A 71 -17.13 -22.09 17.30
C THR A 71 -16.32 -20.79 17.30
N SER A 72 -17.00 -19.67 17.48
CA SER A 72 -16.43 -18.35 17.69
C SER A 72 -15.36 -18.40 18.80
N GLY A 73 -14.12 -18.54 18.40
CA GLY A 73 -12.98 -18.35 19.29
C GLY A 73 -12.90 -16.87 19.66
N SER A 74 -13.06 -16.55 20.93
CA SER A 74 -13.15 -15.20 21.50
C SER A 74 -11.81 -14.46 21.53
N GLY A 75 -10.92 -14.65 20.57
CA GLY A 75 -9.68 -13.89 20.42
C GLY A 75 -9.65 -13.16 19.08
N LEU A 76 -9.37 -11.86 19.11
CA LEU A 76 -9.25 -11.03 17.90
C LEU A 76 -8.18 -11.60 16.93
N CYS A 77 -7.12 -12.20 17.49
CA CYS A 77 -6.05 -12.87 16.75
C CYS A 77 -5.75 -14.24 17.40
N SER A 78 -5.18 -15.17 16.63
CA SER A 78 -4.88 -16.52 17.09
C SER A 78 -3.58 -16.64 17.87
N GLY A 79 -2.67 -15.68 17.75
CA GLY A 79 -1.34 -15.70 18.37
C GLY A 79 -1.31 -15.14 19.79
N ALA A 80 -0.41 -15.68 20.62
CA ALA A 80 -0.31 -15.33 22.02
C ALA A 80 0.31 -13.95 22.30
N THR A 81 1.14 -13.44 21.41
CA THR A 81 1.87 -12.17 21.61
C THR A 81 1.77 -11.31 20.36
N ARG A 82 1.23 -10.10 20.54
CA ARG A 82 1.11 -9.09 19.49
C ARG A 82 1.97 -7.87 19.82
N THR A 83 2.70 -7.38 18.83
CA THR A 83 3.38 -6.10 18.92
C THR A 83 2.44 -5.01 18.39
N LYS A 84 1.99 -4.11 19.28
CA LYS A 84 1.15 -2.98 18.86
C LYS A 84 1.86 -2.13 17.81
N PHE A 85 1.09 -1.61 16.86
CA PHE A 85 1.60 -0.62 15.93
C PHE A 85 2.05 0.63 16.69
N LYS A 86 3.24 1.11 16.38
CA LYS A 86 3.70 2.43 16.86
C LYS A 86 2.96 3.56 16.16
N TYR A 87 2.64 3.34 14.89
CA TYR A 87 1.99 4.29 13.99
C TYR A 87 0.71 3.69 13.45
N PHE A 88 -0.43 4.22 13.82
CA PHE A 88 -1.71 3.72 13.34
C PHE A 88 -2.69 4.87 13.12
N GLY A 89 -3.34 4.89 11.94
CA GLY A 89 -4.21 6.00 11.60
C GLY A 89 -4.74 5.96 10.18
N VAL A 90 -4.80 7.11 9.54
CA VAL A 90 -5.44 7.29 8.24
C VAL A 90 -4.63 8.18 7.31
N ASN A 91 -4.79 7.96 6.01
CA ASN A 91 -4.40 8.93 4.99
C ASN A 91 -5.37 10.11 5.02
N GLN A 92 -4.83 11.33 4.91
CA GLN A 92 -5.56 12.58 4.75
C GLN A 92 -5.30 13.10 3.34
N SER A 93 -6.17 12.72 2.43
CA SER A 93 -6.11 13.01 1.01
C SER A 93 -6.94 14.26 0.67
N CYS A 94 -6.87 14.72 -0.53
CA CYS A 94 -7.51 15.87 -1.21
C CYS A 94 -6.62 17.09 -1.44
N ALA A 95 -5.47 17.26 -0.77
CA ALA A 95 -4.55 18.34 -1.09
C ALA A 95 -3.70 18.06 -2.35
N GLU A 96 -3.60 16.80 -2.75
CA GLU A 96 -3.02 16.36 -4.02
C GLU A 96 -3.97 16.43 -5.21
N PHE A 97 -5.28 16.58 -5.00
CA PHE A 97 -6.29 16.58 -6.07
C PHE A 97 -6.05 17.69 -7.12
N GLY A 98 -6.71 17.55 -8.26
CA GLY A 98 -6.57 18.49 -9.38
C GLY A 98 -5.26 18.31 -10.14
N GLU A 99 -4.85 17.07 -10.39
CA GLU A 99 -3.70 16.75 -11.24
C GLU A 99 -3.77 17.49 -12.58
N GLY A 100 -2.62 18.03 -13.02
CA GLY A 100 -2.53 18.83 -14.25
C GLY A 100 -3.03 20.26 -14.12
N LYS A 101 -3.60 20.66 -12.98
CA LYS A 101 -4.01 22.02 -12.69
C LYS A 101 -3.04 22.64 -11.68
N TRP A 102 -1.92 23.15 -12.16
CA TRP A 102 -0.91 23.76 -11.32
C TRP A 102 -0.77 25.26 -11.56
N PRO A 103 -0.75 26.09 -10.50
CA PRO A 103 -0.80 25.73 -9.07
C PRO A 103 -2.17 25.24 -8.58
N GLY A 104 -3.25 25.43 -9.36
CA GLY A 104 -4.61 25.15 -8.95
C GLY A 104 -5.17 26.19 -7.96
N ILE A 105 -6.44 26.07 -7.63
CA ILE A 105 -7.17 26.98 -6.75
C ILE A 105 -7.63 26.22 -5.52
N LEU A 106 -7.22 26.69 -4.33
CA LEU A 106 -7.64 26.12 -3.05
C LEU A 106 -9.18 26.15 -2.94
N ASN A 107 -9.77 25.08 -2.42
CA ASN A 107 -11.21 24.83 -2.32
C ASN A 107 -11.96 24.67 -3.67
N THR A 108 -11.22 24.62 -4.79
CA THR A 108 -11.77 24.36 -6.13
C THR A 108 -11.11 23.17 -6.79
N ASP A 109 -9.79 23.16 -6.85
CA ASP A 109 -8.99 22.08 -7.45
C ASP A 109 -8.41 21.14 -6.39
N TYR A 110 -8.16 21.65 -5.18
CA TYR A 110 -7.67 20.86 -4.03
C TYR A 110 -8.16 21.47 -2.71
N ILE A 111 -8.08 20.69 -1.64
CA ILE A 111 -8.44 21.14 -0.29
C ILE A 111 -7.56 20.42 0.77
N TRP A 112 -7.16 21.17 1.80
CA TRP A 112 -6.43 20.61 2.93
C TRP A 112 -7.33 19.83 3.88
N PRO A 113 -6.78 18.87 4.66
CA PRO A 113 -7.52 18.12 5.66
C PRO A 113 -8.26 19.02 6.65
N ALA A 114 -9.48 18.64 6.99
CA ALA A 114 -10.21 19.31 8.04
C ALA A 114 -9.63 18.97 9.42
N THR A 115 -9.40 19.99 10.26
CA THR A 115 -8.88 19.76 11.62
C THR A 115 -9.84 18.90 12.48
N SER A 116 -11.15 19.00 12.25
CA SER A 116 -12.15 18.15 12.88
C SER A 116 -12.03 16.67 12.53
N SER A 117 -11.57 16.35 11.31
CA SER A 117 -11.27 14.97 10.91
C SER A 117 -10.09 14.42 11.71
N ILE A 118 -9.02 15.20 11.82
CA ILE A 118 -7.84 14.84 12.62
C ILE A 118 -8.22 14.62 14.08
N ASP A 119 -8.99 15.55 14.68
CA ASP A 119 -9.46 15.45 16.07
C ASP A 119 -10.28 14.18 16.30
N TYR A 120 -11.21 13.88 15.39
CA TYR A 120 -12.04 12.69 15.48
C TYR A 120 -11.20 11.40 15.62
N PHE A 121 -10.16 11.24 14.79
CA PHE A 121 -9.32 10.04 14.85
C PHE A 121 -8.38 10.03 16.04
N LEU A 122 -7.85 11.18 16.46
CA LEU A 122 -7.06 11.30 17.70
C LEU A 122 -7.88 10.88 18.93
N GLU A 123 -9.15 11.33 19.03
CA GLU A 123 -10.07 10.93 20.09
C GLU A 123 -10.36 9.42 20.10
N LYS A 124 -10.26 8.75 18.96
CA LYS A 124 -10.38 7.28 18.85
C LYS A 124 -9.09 6.54 19.20
N GLY A 125 -8.00 7.24 19.46
CA GLY A 125 -6.69 6.66 19.80
C GLY A 125 -5.76 6.43 18.61
N MET A 126 -6.15 6.80 17.40
CA MET A 126 -5.25 6.84 16.25
C MET A 126 -4.26 7.98 16.41
N ASN A 127 -3.03 7.79 15.93
CA ASN A 127 -1.95 8.75 16.19
C ASN A 127 -1.18 9.19 14.95
N THR A 128 -1.50 8.68 13.75
CA THR A 128 -0.69 8.93 12.55
C THR A 128 -1.55 9.34 11.37
N PHE A 129 -1.17 10.42 10.70
CA PHE A 129 -1.90 11.02 9.59
C PHE A 129 -0.96 11.25 8.41
N ARG A 130 -1.19 10.55 7.28
CA ARG A 130 -0.42 10.73 6.06
C ARG A 130 -1.08 11.79 5.21
N ILE A 131 -0.41 12.93 5.03
CA ILE A 131 -0.92 14.12 4.36
C ILE A 131 -0.38 14.12 2.93
N ALA A 132 -1.24 13.75 1.99
CA ALA A 132 -0.91 13.74 0.57
C ALA A 132 -0.90 15.15 -0.01
N PHE A 133 0.09 15.46 -0.86
CA PHE A 133 0.20 16.73 -1.58
C PHE A 133 0.95 16.53 -2.91
N THR A 134 0.97 17.54 -3.80
CA THR A 134 1.73 17.45 -5.06
C THR A 134 3.02 18.25 -5.03
N MET A 135 4.08 17.68 -5.60
CA MET A 135 5.40 18.34 -5.71
C MET A 135 5.32 19.65 -6.52
N GLU A 136 4.48 19.70 -7.55
CA GLU A 136 4.34 20.84 -8.44
C GLU A 136 3.74 22.08 -7.75
N ARG A 137 3.00 21.90 -6.67
CA ARG A 137 2.50 23.01 -5.85
C ARG A 137 3.53 23.48 -4.84
N ILE A 138 4.37 22.59 -4.34
CA ILE A 138 5.53 22.95 -3.50
C ILE A 138 6.62 23.60 -4.36
N SER A 139 6.98 22.99 -5.48
CA SER A 139 7.99 23.44 -6.43
C SER A 139 7.32 23.85 -7.73
N PRO A 140 6.93 25.11 -7.92
CA PRO A 140 6.24 25.55 -9.13
C PRO A 140 7.03 25.25 -10.39
N LEU A 141 6.34 24.87 -11.48
CA LEU A 141 6.99 24.50 -12.75
C LEU A 141 7.96 25.57 -13.27
N ALA A 142 7.66 26.84 -13.01
CA ALA A 142 8.52 27.97 -13.42
C ALA A 142 9.88 27.98 -12.70
N SER A 143 9.94 27.43 -11.47
CA SER A 143 11.16 27.34 -10.67
C SER A 143 11.89 26.00 -10.86
N GLY A 144 11.19 25.00 -11.39
CA GLY A 144 11.68 23.62 -11.52
C GLY A 144 11.75 22.88 -10.19
N LEU A 145 12.07 21.61 -10.25
CA LEU A 145 12.05 20.70 -9.09
C LEU A 145 12.92 21.18 -7.94
N THR A 146 14.12 21.69 -8.22
CA THR A 146 15.09 22.14 -7.20
C THR A 146 15.04 23.64 -6.91
N GLY A 147 14.10 24.37 -7.51
CA GLY A 147 13.94 25.80 -7.32
C GLY A 147 13.27 26.19 -6.01
N ALA A 148 13.00 27.49 -5.85
CA ALA A 148 12.34 27.99 -4.65
C ALA A 148 10.93 27.44 -4.52
N PHE A 149 10.55 27.07 -3.31
CA PHE A 149 9.23 26.59 -2.97
C PHE A 149 8.20 27.72 -2.97
N ASP A 150 6.96 27.40 -3.31
CA ASP A 150 5.82 28.28 -3.12
C ASP A 150 5.54 28.47 -1.62
N ALA A 151 5.69 29.71 -1.16
CA ALA A 151 5.57 30.00 0.26
C ALA A 151 4.14 29.81 0.81
N THR A 152 3.12 29.96 -0.04
CA THR A 152 1.72 29.83 0.35
C THR A 152 1.37 28.36 0.55
N TYR A 153 1.62 27.54 -0.46
CA TYR A 153 1.29 26.10 -0.38
C TYR A 153 2.13 25.38 0.68
N LEU A 154 3.43 25.68 0.77
CA LEU A 154 4.29 25.18 1.85
C LEU A 154 3.79 25.64 3.23
N GLY A 155 3.36 26.90 3.33
CA GLY A 155 2.78 27.44 4.57
C GLY A 155 1.53 26.69 5.00
N ASP A 156 0.68 26.28 4.09
CA ASP A 156 -0.54 25.53 4.38
C ASP A 156 -0.21 24.05 4.74
N LEU A 157 0.75 23.42 4.06
CA LEU A 157 1.28 22.12 4.46
C LEU A 157 1.82 22.18 5.90
N LYS A 158 2.63 23.20 6.23
CA LYS A 158 3.17 23.40 7.59
C LYS A 158 2.07 23.59 8.64
N LYS A 159 0.98 24.27 8.32
CA LYS A 159 -0.18 24.42 9.23
C LYS A 159 -0.83 23.06 9.51
N SER A 160 -1.08 22.26 8.46
CA SER A 160 -1.67 20.93 8.60
C SER A 160 -0.77 19.99 9.42
N VAL A 161 0.53 19.98 9.13
CA VAL A 161 1.53 19.22 9.88
C VAL A 161 1.58 19.66 11.34
N SER A 162 1.72 20.94 11.62
CA SER A 162 1.80 21.48 12.98
C SER A 162 0.53 21.24 13.79
N TYR A 163 -0.63 21.17 13.13
CA TYR A 163 -1.87 20.84 13.81
C TYR A 163 -1.84 19.41 14.36
N VAL A 164 -1.37 18.45 13.55
CA VAL A 164 -1.24 17.05 13.96
C VAL A 164 -0.18 16.91 15.07
N THR A 165 1.02 17.43 14.82
CA THR A 165 2.16 17.23 15.74
C THR A 165 2.00 17.99 17.05
N GLY A 166 1.35 19.16 17.02
CA GLY A 166 1.01 19.96 18.20
C GLY A 166 0.01 19.27 19.13
N LYS A 167 -0.74 18.29 18.63
CA LYS A 167 -1.62 17.41 19.43
C LYS A 167 -0.96 16.09 19.84
N GLY A 168 0.33 15.93 19.56
CA GLY A 168 1.09 14.74 19.90
C GLY A 168 0.99 13.61 18.89
N GLY A 169 0.30 13.82 17.75
CA GLY A 169 0.24 12.88 16.63
C GLY A 169 1.51 12.90 15.78
N TYR A 170 1.58 11.98 14.83
CA TYR A 170 2.62 11.90 13.80
C TYR A 170 2.04 12.35 12.46
N ALA A 171 2.72 13.28 11.78
CA ALA A 171 2.38 13.72 10.44
C ALA A 171 3.35 13.11 9.43
N VAL A 172 2.85 12.24 8.56
CA VAL A 172 3.58 11.73 7.41
C VAL A 172 3.36 12.71 6.27
N ILE A 173 4.42 13.34 5.77
CA ILE A 173 4.36 14.21 4.59
C ILE A 173 4.64 13.39 3.34
N ASP A 174 3.66 13.35 2.44
CA ASP A 174 3.60 12.46 1.29
C ASP A 174 3.49 13.26 -0.02
N PRO A 175 4.58 13.38 -0.79
CA PRO A 175 4.48 13.83 -2.17
C PRO A 175 3.83 12.74 -3.01
N HIS A 176 2.55 12.91 -3.31
CA HIS A 176 1.69 11.91 -3.95
C HIS A 176 1.84 11.91 -5.48
N ASN A 177 3.07 11.73 -5.96
CA ASN A 177 3.45 12.02 -7.34
C ASN A 177 3.93 10.82 -8.17
N PHE A 178 3.88 9.59 -7.64
CA PHE A 178 4.23 8.38 -8.40
C PHE A 178 5.65 8.40 -9.02
N MET A 179 6.60 9.03 -8.34
CA MET A 179 7.97 9.33 -8.82
C MET A 179 7.99 10.19 -10.08
N ARG A 180 7.07 11.15 -10.18
CA ARG A 180 6.96 12.08 -11.32
C ARG A 180 6.94 13.52 -10.84
N TYR A 181 7.43 14.39 -11.71
CA TYR A 181 7.28 15.83 -11.60
C TYR A 181 6.91 16.38 -12.98
N ASN A 182 5.84 17.15 -13.08
CA ASN A 182 5.26 17.61 -14.34
C ASN A 182 5.05 16.45 -15.33
N HIS A 183 4.42 15.35 -14.86
CA HIS A 183 4.16 14.10 -15.59
C HIS A 183 5.41 13.33 -16.04
N ASN A 184 6.61 13.84 -15.86
CA ASN A 184 7.85 13.17 -16.28
C ASN A 184 8.44 12.40 -15.11
N ILE A 185 8.95 11.19 -15.39
CA ILE A 185 9.66 10.39 -14.40
C ILE A 185 10.87 11.17 -13.89
N ILE A 186 11.01 11.25 -12.57
CA ILE A 186 12.21 11.78 -11.93
C ILE A 186 13.32 10.74 -12.06
N THR A 187 14.38 11.09 -12.76
CA THR A 187 15.54 10.20 -13.00
C THR A 187 16.82 10.70 -12.36
N SER A 188 16.89 12.02 -12.04
CA SER A 188 18.05 12.65 -11.43
C SER A 188 18.07 12.40 -9.91
N THR A 189 18.96 11.55 -9.46
CA THR A 189 19.20 11.31 -8.03
C THR A 189 19.68 12.56 -7.30
N SER A 190 20.49 13.41 -7.95
CA SER A 190 20.97 14.67 -7.38
C SER A 190 19.86 15.69 -7.16
N ASP A 191 18.92 15.78 -8.10
CA ASP A 191 17.80 16.73 -7.97
C ASP A 191 16.80 16.24 -6.93
N PHE A 192 16.53 14.94 -6.89
CA PHE A 192 15.66 14.32 -5.88
C PHE A 192 16.26 14.47 -4.47
N GLN A 193 17.58 14.26 -4.32
CA GLN A 193 18.30 14.53 -3.08
C GLN A 193 18.21 16.00 -2.64
N THR A 194 18.38 16.91 -3.59
CA THR A 194 18.32 18.36 -3.33
C THR A 194 16.92 18.78 -2.90
N TRP A 195 15.90 18.27 -3.58
CA TRP A 195 14.51 18.54 -3.23
C TRP A 195 14.18 18.08 -1.81
N TRP A 196 14.55 16.85 -1.46
CA TRP A 196 14.33 16.31 -0.12
C TRP A 196 15.16 17.04 0.95
N LYS A 197 16.38 17.46 0.63
CA LYS A 197 17.16 18.30 1.54
C LYS A 197 16.43 19.62 1.84
N ASN A 198 15.90 20.27 0.82
CA ASN A 198 15.20 21.54 0.96
C ASN A 198 13.89 21.35 1.75
N LEU A 199 13.06 20.37 1.40
CA LEU A 199 11.81 20.14 2.11
C LEU A 199 12.03 19.69 3.55
N ALA A 200 12.96 18.78 3.79
CA ALA A 200 13.24 18.29 5.13
C ALA A 200 13.79 19.39 6.06
N ALA A 201 14.50 20.38 5.52
CA ALA A 201 14.98 21.52 6.31
C ALA A 201 13.81 22.34 6.91
N GLU A 202 12.64 22.34 6.29
CA GLU A 202 11.44 23.02 6.77
C GLU A 202 10.77 22.33 7.96
N PHE A 203 11.08 21.04 8.20
CA PHE A 203 10.45 20.20 9.23
C PHE A 203 11.44 19.51 10.17
N LYS A 204 12.75 19.75 10.03
CA LYS A 204 13.80 19.01 10.74
C LYS A 204 13.73 19.11 12.26
N ASP A 205 13.13 20.17 12.79
CA ASP A 205 13.04 20.43 14.22
C ASP A 205 11.79 19.80 14.85
N ASP A 206 10.87 19.26 14.04
CA ASP A 206 9.69 18.53 14.51
C ASP A 206 9.93 17.02 14.45
N LYS A 207 10.16 16.41 15.61
CA LYS A 207 10.44 14.96 15.73
C LYS A 207 9.26 14.05 15.42
N ASN A 208 8.06 14.61 15.36
CA ASN A 208 6.83 13.87 15.06
C ASN A 208 6.46 13.91 13.55
N VAL A 209 7.28 14.57 12.73
CA VAL A 209 7.18 14.46 11.27
C VAL A 209 7.80 13.13 10.82
N ILE A 210 7.19 12.51 9.84
CA ILE A 210 7.68 11.33 9.12
C ILE A 210 7.80 11.72 7.66
N PHE A 211 8.93 11.42 7.03
CA PHE A 211 9.18 11.72 5.62
C PHE A 211 8.86 10.49 4.77
N ASP A 212 7.80 10.54 3.98
CA ASP A 212 7.49 9.56 2.96
C ASP A 212 8.08 10.03 1.63
N LEU A 213 9.08 9.32 1.13
CA LEU A 213 9.92 9.88 0.07
C LEU A 213 9.20 10.02 -1.28
N GLN A 214 8.21 9.21 -1.57
CA GLN A 214 7.39 9.35 -2.77
C GLN A 214 6.30 8.28 -2.82
N ASN A 215 5.05 8.70 -3.05
CA ASN A 215 3.93 7.78 -3.26
C ASN A 215 4.13 6.92 -4.52
N GLU A 216 4.00 5.63 -4.38
CA GLU A 216 3.71 4.63 -5.42
C GLU A 216 4.49 4.79 -6.74
N PRO A 217 5.81 4.73 -6.76
CA PRO A 217 6.55 4.70 -8.02
C PRO A 217 6.07 3.57 -8.94
N TRP A 218 5.89 3.85 -10.23
CA TRP A 218 5.51 2.83 -11.21
C TRP A 218 6.13 3.09 -12.59
N GLY A 219 6.31 2.01 -13.38
CA GLY A 219 6.89 2.10 -14.72
C GLY A 219 8.39 2.48 -14.71
N ILE A 220 9.09 2.19 -13.62
CA ILE A 220 10.52 2.46 -13.40
C ILE A 220 11.13 1.18 -12.84
N ASP A 221 12.34 0.85 -13.25
CA ASP A 221 13.07 -0.31 -12.72
C ASP A 221 13.30 -0.19 -11.21
N ALA A 222 13.11 -1.29 -10.47
CA ALA A 222 13.25 -1.30 -9.01
C ALA A 222 14.62 -0.80 -8.54
N SER A 223 15.69 -1.11 -9.29
CA SER A 223 17.06 -0.65 -8.99
C SER A 223 17.21 0.87 -9.10
N ASP A 224 16.48 1.50 -10.02
CA ASP A 224 16.54 2.97 -10.19
C ASP A 224 15.68 3.67 -9.14
N VAL A 225 14.51 3.10 -8.80
CA VAL A 225 13.73 3.59 -7.66
C VAL A 225 14.53 3.49 -6.36
N ALA A 226 15.22 2.37 -6.11
CA ALA A 226 16.06 2.21 -4.93
C ALA A 226 17.19 3.26 -4.84
N LYS A 227 17.83 3.62 -5.98
CA LYS A 227 18.83 4.69 -6.04
C LYS A 227 18.22 6.06 -5.69
N LEU A 228 17.03 6.34 -6.21
CA LEU A 228 16.30 7.57 -5.89
C LEU A 228 15.91 7.62 -4.40
N MET A 229 15.39 6.51 -3.85
CA MET A 229 15.08 6.42 -2.41
C MET A 229 16.32 6.61 -1.53
N GLN A 230 17.48 6.03 -1.90
CA GLN A 230 18.73 6.28 -1.19
C GLN A 230 19.14 7.76 -1.26
N ALA A 231 18.98 8.39 -2.42
CA ALA A 231 19.24 9.83 -2.58
C ALA A 231 18.30 10.67 -1.71
N GLY A 232 17.03 10.31 -1.63
CA GLY A 232 16.06 10.95 -0.73
C GLY A 232 16.45 10.83 0.75
N ILE A 233 16.84 9.62 1.21
CA ILE A 233 17.37 9.41 2.58
C ILE A 233 18.55 10.36 2.82
N ASN A 234 19.52 10.39 1.91
CA ASN A 234 20.70 11.25 2.02
C ASN A 234 20.31 12.74 2.06
N GLY A 235 19.32 13.15 1.28
CA GLY A 235 18.77 14.50 1.27
C GLY A 235 18.19 14.89 2.63
N VAL A 236 17.28 14.09 3.16
CA VAL A 236 16.65 14.29 4.47
C VAL A 236 17.72 14.40 5.58
N ARG A 237 18.67 13.48 5.63
CA ARG A 237 19.71 13.48 6.67
C ARG A 237 20.67 14.66 6.53
N SER A 238 20.99 15.08 5.29
CA SER A 238 21.84 16.25 5.05
C SER A 238 21.18 17.58 5.45
N ALA A 239 19.86 17.63 5.56
CA ALA A 239 19.13 18.78 6.10
C ALA A 239 19.24 18.91 7.63
N GLY A 240 19.76 17.89 8.31
CA GLY A 240 19.82 17.83 9.77
C GLY A 240 18.60 17.19 10.43
N ALA A 241 17.69 16.61 9.66
CA ALA A 241 16.55 15.84 10.16
C ALA A 241 17.01 14.43 10.59
N THR A 242 17.50 14.31 11.82
CA THR A 242 18.21 13.11 12.33
C THR A 242 17.32 12.15 13.12
N SER A 243 16.21 12.63 13.68
CA SER A 243 15.33 11.85 14.56
C SER A 243 14.08 11.32 13.86
N GLN A 244 13.72 11.87 12.71
CA GLN A 244 12.51 11.55 11.98
C GLN A 244 12.62 10.18 11.27
N LEU A 245 11.52 9.43 11.31
CA LEU A 245 11.38 8.23 10.50
C LEU A 245 11.31 8.61 9.01
N ILE A 246 11.97 7.84 8.17
CA ILE A 246 11.86 7.93 6.71
C ILE A 246 11.14 6.68 6.21
N LEU A 247 10.17 6.86 5.33
CA LEU A 247 9.49 5.80 4.62
C LEU A 247 9.99 5.76 3.17
N VAL A 248 10.27 4.57 2.67
CA VAL A 248 10.75 4.35 1.31
C VAL A 248 9.83 3.38 0.59
N GLU A 249 9.43 3.70 -0.62
CA GLU A 249 8.51 2.93 -1.44
C GLU A 249 9.18 2.37 -2.69
N GLY A 250 8.75 1.17 -3.09
CA GLY A 250 9.25 0.48 -4.29
C GLY A 250 8.46 0.82 -5.54
N THR A 251 8.91 0.30 -6.68
CA THR A 251 8.15 0.35 -7.93
C THR A 251 6.92 -0.57 -7.89
N SER A 252 6.14 -0.58 -8.97
CA SER A 252 4.89 -1.36 -9.07
C SER A 252 3.89 -1.00 -7.97
N TRP A 253 3.70 0.33 -7.76
CA TRP A 253 2.81 0.89 -6.74
C TRP A 253 3.11 0.37 -5.33
N THR A 254 4.39 0.09 -5.05
CA THR A 254 4.89 -0.39 -3.75
C THR A 254 4.12 -1.58 -3.16
N GLY A 255 3.46 -2.39 -4.00
CA GLY A 255 2.57 -3.47 -3.59
C GLY A 255 3.26 -4.55 -2.73
N ALA A 256 2.72 -4.83 -1.54
CA ALA A 256 3.25 -5.87 -0.66
C ALA A 256 3.16 -7.27 -1.31
N TRP A 257 2.08 -7.53 -2.03
CA TRP A 257 1.86 -8.80 -2.73
C TRP A 257 2.91 -9.09 -3.80
N THR A 258 3.37 -8.05 -4.51
CA THR A 258 4.34 -8.18 -5.61
C THR A 258 5.77 -7.93 -5.19
N TRP A 259 6.02 -7.56 -3.92
CA TRP A 259 7.31 -7.09 -3.42
C TRP A 259 8.48 -8.03 -3.71
N THR A 260 8.29 -9.33 -3.46
CA THR A 260 9.32 -10.36 -3.61
C THR A 260 9.20 -11.17 -4.90
N SER A 261 8.21 -10.87 -5.75
CA SER A 261 7.92 -11.64 -6.96
C SER A 261 8.18 -10.85 -8.23
N SER A 262 7.18 -10.11 -8.74
CA SER A 262 7.23 -9.50 -10.07
C SER A 262 7.81 -8.10 -10.11
N SER A 263 7.87 -7.38 -8.98
CA SER A 263 8.33 -5.99 -8.95
C SER A 263 9.85 -5.83 -8.98
N GLY A 264 10.60 -6.82 -8.52
CA GLY A 264 12.05 -6.70 -8.31
C GLY A 264 12.47 -5.91 -7.08
N ASN A 265 11.50 -5.38 -6.30
CA ASN A 265 11.76 -4.56 -5.11
C ASN A 265 12.57 -5.32 -4.05
N GLY A 266 12.24 -6.60 -3.83
CA GLY A 266 12.90 -7.42 -2.83
C GLY A 266 14.43 -7.48 -2.99
N ASP A 267 14.94 -7.51 -4.22
CA ASP A 267 16.37 -7.49 -4.48
C ASP A 267 16.98 -6.09 -4.43
N ALA A 268 16.25 -5.09 -4.93
CA ALA A 268 16.75 -3.73 -5.05
C ALA A 268 16.86 -3.01 -3.70
N PHE A 269 15.93 -3.27 -2.76
CA PHE A 269 15.78 -2.48 -1.52
C PHE A 269 16.55 -3.04 -0.32
N LYS A 270 17.07 -4.26 -0.36
CA LYS A 270 17.77 -4.89 0.77
C LYS A 270 19.05 -4.18 1.23
N ASN A 271 19.64 -3.35 0.37
CA ASN A 271 20.91 -2.67 0.63
C ASN A 271 20.77 -1.16 0.92
N LEU A 272 19.55 -0.65 1.09
CA LEU A 272 19.37 0.74 1.50
C LEU A 272 19.97 0.96 2.89
N THR A 273 20.53 2.14 3.08
CA THR A 273 21.18 2.52 4.33
C THR A 273 20.73 3.90 4.79
N ASP A 274 20.59 4.05 6.09
CA ASP A 274 20.36 5.32 6.75
C ASP A 274 21.39 5.47 7.89
N PRO A 275 22.19 6.53 7.95
CA PRO A 275 23.19 6.72 9.00
C PRO A 275 22.57 6.74 10.42
N ASN A 276 21.28 7.07 10.53
CA ASN A 276 20.55 7.09 11.80
C ASN A 276 19.78 5.79 12.07
N ASN A 277 19.83 4.81 11.14
CA ASN A 277 19.11 3.55 11.23
C ASN A 277 17.61 3.72 11.57
N ASN A 278 16.97 4.73 10.98
CA ASN A 278 15.57 5.08 11.26
C ASN A 278 14.77 5.28 9.97
N PHE A 279 14.71 4.22 9.17
CA PHE A 279 13.81 4.14 8.01
C PHE A 279 12.99 2.85 8.05
N ALA A 280 11.90 2.81 7.31
CA ALA A 280 11.09 1.62 7.10
C ALA A 280 10.70 1.50 5.63
N ILE A 281 10.48 0.27 5.19
CA ILE A 281 9.94 -0.03 3.88
C ILE A 281 8.43 0.19 3.93
N GLN A 282 7.95 1.15 3.18
CA GLN A 282 6.52 1.39 3.03
C GLN A 282 5.98 0.55 1.86
N MET A 283 4.89 -0.13 2.14
CA MET A 283 4.16 -0.93 1.16
C MET A 283 2.68 -0.58 1.22
N HIS A 284 1.98 -0.78 0.10
CA HIS A 284 0.54 -0.65 0.00
C HIS A 284 -0.09 -2.01 -0.28
N GLN A 285 -1.31 -2.25 0.19
CA GLN A 285 -2.02 -3.48 -0.10
C GLN A 285 -3.53 -3.29 -0.11
N TYR A 286 -4.13 -3.49 -1.27
CA TYR A 286 -5.56 -3.57 -1.44
C TYR A 286 -6.03 -5.01 -1.64
N LEU A 287 -7.34 -5.27 -1.51
CA LEU A 287 -7.91 -6.60 -1.30
C LEU A 287 -8.82 -7.06 -2.44
N ASP A 288 -8.99 -6.24 -3.48
CA ASP A 288 -9.68 -6.57 -4.72
C ASP A 288 -8.85 -7.51 -5.62
N VAL A 289 -9.40 -7.93 -6.74
CA VAL A 289 -8.84 -9.01 -7.56
C VAL A 289 -7.42 -8.73 -8.06
N ASP A 290 -7.13 -7.50 -8.45
CA ASP A 290 -5.81 -7.09 -8.95
C ASP A 290 -4.94 -6.36 -7.91
N GLY A 291 -5.49 -6.10 -6.74
CA GLY A 291 -4.78 -5.45 -5.64
C GLY A 291 -4.64 -3.94 -5.79
N SER A 292 -5.35 -3.32 -6.72
CA SER A 292 -5.26 -1.89 -7.02
C SER A 292 -6.10 -1.00 -6.08
N GLY A 293 -7.11 -1.58 -5.40
CA GLY A 293 -8.11 -0.81 -4.66
C GLY A 293 -9.14 -0.09 -5.52
N ALA A 294 -9.02 -0.20 -6.86
CA ALA A 294 -9.86 0.51 -7.83
C ALA A 294 -10.90 -0.40 -8.48
N THR A 295 -10.67 -1.72 -8.51
CA THR A 295 -11.57 -2.69 -9.12
C THR A 295 -12.53 -3.28 -8.08
N GLY A 296 -13.72 -3.72 -8.54
CA GLY A 296 -14.66 -4.44 -7.67
C GLY A 296 -15.40 -3.64 -6.61
N GLN A 297 -15.27 -2.32 -6.55
CA GLN A 297 -16.05 -1.41 -5.71
C GLN A 297 -16.24 -1.91 -4.25
N GLY A 298 -15.14 -2.30 -3.60
CA GLY A 298 -15.15 -2.76 -2.23
C GLY A 298 -15.37 -4.26 -2.05
N VAL A 299 -15.23 -5.07 -3.09
CA VAL A 299 -15.26 -6.53 -2.99
C VAL A 299 -13.85 -7.05 -2.70
N CYS A 300 -13.67 -7.78 -1.59
CA CYS A 300 -12.43 -8.47 -1.28
C CYS A 300 -12.45 -9.90 -1.83
N VAL A 301 -11.31 -10.38 -2.33
CA VAL A 301 -11.16 -11.71 -2.94
C VAL A 301 -11.58 -12.82 -1.98
N SER A 302 -11.17 -12.74 -0.72
CA SER A 302 -11.54 -13.67 0.35
C SER A 302 -11.38 -13.01 1.72
N SER A 303 -11.88 -13.66 2.76
CA SER A 303 -11.70 -13.23 4.16
C SER A 303 -10.28 -13.41 4.70
N THR A 304 -9.36 -13.99 3.92
CA THR A 304 -7.97 -14.25 4.30
C THR A 304 -6.96 -13.51 3.41
N ILE A 305 -7.43 -12.85 2.36
CA ILE A 305 -6.58 -12.33 1.27
C ILE A 305 -5.51 -11.34 1.75
N MET A 306 -5.77 -10.52 2.77
CA MET A 306 -4.79 -9.58 3.27
C MET A 306 -3.59 -10.29 3.90
N ALA A 307 -3.85 -11.25 4.78
CA ALA A 307 -2.79 -12.04 5.40
C ALA A 307 -1.96 -12.82 4.36
N GLU A 308 -2.64 -13.37 3.35
CA GLU A 308 -1.98 -14.10 2.24
C GLU A 308 -1.06 -13.17 1.43
N ARG A 309 -1.53 -11.98 1.06
CA ARG A 309 -0.77 -11.05 0.21
C ARG A 309 0.44 -10.45 0.90
N ILE A 310 0.37 -10.19 2.20
CA ILE A 310 1.51 -9.63 2.96
C ILE A 310 2.51 -10.69 3.43
N ALA A 311 2.21 -11.98 3.34
CA ALA A 311 3.03 -13.04 3.94
C ALA A 311 4.46 -13.06 3.41
N ALA A 312 4.66 -13.01 2.09
CA ALA A 312 5.99 -13.02 1.48
C ALA A 312 6.80 -11.76 1.81
N ALA A 313 6.16 -10.59 1.78
CA ALA A 313 6.78 -9.33 2.18
C ALA A 313 7.17 -9.33 3.67
N THR A 314 6.31 -9.88 4.54
CA THR A 314 6.60 -10.04 5.97
C THR A 314 7.83 -10.91 6.20
N GLN A 315 7.93 -12.04 5.49
CA GLN A 315 9.11 -12.92 5.59
C GLN A 315 10.37 -12.21 5.09
N TRP A 316 10.28 -11.50 3.96
CA TRP A 316 11.39 -10.72 3.43
C TRP A 316 11.89 -9.64 4.41
N LEU A 317 10.98 -8.92 5.08
CA LEU A 317 11.33 -7.96 6.12
C LEU A 317 12.11 -8.61 7.26
N LYS A 318 11.67 -9.79 7.72
CA LYS A 318 12.36 -10.58 8.77
C LYS A 318 13.76 -10.98 8.34
N ASP A 319 13.89 -11.56 7.15
CA ASP A 319 15.15 -12.09 6.61
C ASP A 319 16.20 -10.99 6.45
N ASN A 320 15.77 -9.78 6.07
CA ASN A 320 16.63 -8.62 5.88
C ASN A 320 16.75 -7.73 7.13
N LYS A 321 16.10 -8.09 8.26
CA LYS A 321 16.07 -7.32 9.52
C LYS A 321 15.57 -5.88 9.34
N LEU A 322 14.66 -5.68 8.40
CA LEU A 322 14.03 -4.40 8.09
C LEU A 322 12.68 -4.26 8.79
N LYS A 323 12.20 -3.04 8.88
CA LYS A 323 10.86 -2.71 9.37
C LYS A 323 9.95 -2.39 8.20
N GLY A 324 8.70 -2.85 8.30
CA GLY A 324 7.63 -2.56 7.35
C GLY A 324 6.67 -1.50 7.89
N PHE A 325 6.10 -0.75 6.99
CA PHE A 325 5.02 0.20 7.23
C PHE A 325 3.97 -0.02 6.14
N LEU A 326 2.72 -0.25 6.51
CA LEU A 326 1.63 -0.35 5.53
C LEU A 326 0.99 1.03 5.35
N GLY A 327 1.47 1.79 4.36
CA GLY A 327 1.07 3.19 4.14
C GLY A 327 -0.34 3.34 3.63
N GLU A 328 -0.83 2.34 2.89
CA GLU A 328 -2.20 2.28 2.42
C GLU A 328 -2.76 0.88 2.53
N LEU A 329 -3.96 0.79 3.07
CA LEU A 329 -4.83 -0.37 3.00
C LEU A 329 -6.27 0.09 2.86
N GLY A 330 -7.08 -0.69 2.19
CA GLY A 330 -8.49 -0.39 1.99
C GLY A 330 -9.31 -1.61 1.59
N GLY A 331 -10.62 -1.49 1.73
CA GLY A 331 -11.58 -2.51 1.36
C GLY A 331 -13.02 -2.04 1.62
N GLY A 332 -14.00 -2.83 1.24
CA GLY A 332 -15.41 -2.50 1.41
C GLY A 332 -15.92 -2.77 2.83
N SER A 333 -17.00 -2.09 3.20
CA SER A 333 -17.68 -2.24 4.49
C SER A 333 -18.59 -3.49 4.53
N ASN A 334 -18.03 -4.67 4.25
CA ASN A 334 -18.72 -5.95 4.27
C ASN A 334 -17.93 -6.99 5.08
N ASP A 335 -18.58 -8.08 5.47
CA ASP A 335 -18.01 -9.08 6.38
C ASP A 335 -16.72 -9.70 5.84
N VAL A 336 -16.65 -10.02 4.54
CA VAL A 336 -15.47 -10.61 3.91
C VAL A 336 -14.26 -9.68 4.02
N CYS A 337 -14.44 -8.38 3.72
CA CYS A 337 -13.37 -7.40 3.82
C CYS A 337 -12.98 -7.11 5.28
N ILE A 338 -13.96 -7.02 6.18
CA ILE A 338 -13.71 -6.82 7.61
C ILE A 338 -12.86 -7.95 8.17
N ASP A 339 -13.20 -9.20 7.88
CA ASP A 339 -12.43 -10.36 8.33
C ASP A 339 -11.05 -10.41 7.67
N ALA A 340 -10.93 -10.08 6.39
CA ALA A 340 -9.64 -9.99 5.69
C ALA A 340 -8.72 -8.95 6.34
N ILE A 341 -9.23 -7.75 6.62
CA ILE A 341 -8.47 -6.67 7.27
C ILE A 341 -8.02 -7.08 8.66
N LYS A 342 -8.94 -7.63 9.47
CA LYS A 342 -8.62 -8.14 10.82
C LYS A 342 -7.53 -9.21 10.78
N GLY A 343 -7.67 -10.19 9.88
CA GLY A 343 -6.68 -11.26 9.71
C GLY A 343 -5.30 -10.73 9.30
N GLY A 344 -5.25 -9.78 8.39
CA GLY A 344 -4.00 -9.14 7.96
C GLY A 344 -3.34 -8.31 9.07
N LEU A 345 -4.10 -7.46 9.76
CA LEU A 345 -3.57 -6.66 10.88
C LEU A 345 -3.10 -7.55 12.04
N CYS A 346 -3.79 -8.67 12.30
CA CYS A 346 -3.30 -9.70 13.23
C CYS A 346 -1.93 -10.23 12.82
N ALA A 347 -1.81 -10.71 11.58
CA ALA A 347 -0.56 -11.27 11.06
C ALA A 347 0.60 -10.26 11.12
N MET A 348 0.31 -8.98 10.84
CA MET A 348 1.30 -7.90 10.97
C MET A 348 1.76 -7.72 12.42
N GLN A 349 0.86 -7.59 13.38
CA GLN A 349 1.19 -7.43 14.81
C GLN A 349 1.91 -8.65 15.37
N GLU A 350 1.50 -9.86 15.00
CA GLU A 350 2.14 -11.12 15.40
C GLU A 350 3.56 -11.25 14.82
N SER A 351 3.81 -10.70 13.63
CA SER A 351 5.12 -10.76 12.98
C SER A 351 6.21 -9.95 13.69
N GLY A 352 5.84 -8.86 14.36
CA GLY A 352 6.74 -7.94 15.06
C GLY A 352 7.63 -7.07 14.15
N VAL A 353 7.48 -7.15 12.82
CA VAL A 353 8.29 -6.35 11.87
C VAL A 353 7.54 -5.15 11.30
N TRP A 354 6.20 -5.16 11.30
CA TRP A 354 5.39 -4.03 10.86
C TRP A 354 5.20 -3.03 11.99
N ILE A 355 5.65 -1.79 11.76
CA ILE A 355 5.61 -0.73 12.78
C ILE A 355 4.42 0.19 12.66
N GLY A 356 3.68 0.14 11.55
CA GLY A 356 2.52 0.99 11.32
C GLY A 356 1.61 0.50 10.21
N ALA A 357 0.36 1.01 10.23
CA ALA A 357 -0.63 0.81 9.19
C ALA A 357 -1.58 2.01 9.11
N LEU A 358 -1.92 2.45 7.89
CA LEU A 358 -2.81 3.58 7.64
C LEU A 358 -3.92 3.19 6.67
N TRP A 359 -5.15 3.58 6.99
CA TRP A 359 -6.30 3.39 6.12
C TRP A 359 -6.34 4.41 4.97
N TRP A 360 -6.68 4.00 3.76
CA TRP A 360 -6.99 4.86 2.62
C TRP A 360 -8.50 5.02 2.47
N ALA A 361 -9.16 6.21 2.60
CA ALA A 361 -8.61 7.45 3.08
C ALA A 361 -9.71 8.30 3.74
N ALA A 362 -9.31 9.23 4.57
CA ALA A 362 -10.10 10.39 4.96
C ALA A 362 -9.79 11.58 4.04
N GLY A 363 -10.70 12.55 3.98
CA GLY A 363 -10.56 13.77 3.20
C GLY A 363 -11.90 14.33 2.78
N PRO A 364 -12.07 15.68 2.76
CA PRO A 364 -13.39 16.31 2.64
C PRO A 364 -14.14 16.01 1.33
N TRP A 365 -13.42 15.62 0.28
CA TRP A 365 -14.02 15.42 -1.04
C TRP A 365 -14.23 13.96 -1.44
N TRP A 366 -13.89 12.98 -0.58
CA TRP A 366 -14.11 11.56 -0.86
C TRP A 366 -15.59 11.14 -0.83
N ARG A 367 -16.46 11.87 -0.10
CA ARG A 367 -17.92 11.66 -0.09
C ARG A 367 -18.31 10.17 0.03
N ASP A 368 -19.03 9.65 -0.99
CA ASP A 368 -19.55 8.27 -1.02
C ASP A 368 -18.55 7.24 -1.57
N TYR A 369 -17.28 7.61 -1.73
CA TYR A 369 -16.25 6.65 -2.08
C TYR A 369 -16.23 5.50 -1.09
N PHE A 370 -16.27 4.26 -1.57
CA PHE A 370 -16.53 3.08 -0.72
C PHE A 370 -15.49 2.86 0.39
N GLN A 371 -14.28 3.35 0.26
CA GLN A 371 -13.24 3.32 1.30
C GLN A 371 -13.20 4.60 2.14
N SER A 372 -14.01 5.61 1.80
CA SER A 372 -14.00 6.87 2.56
C SER A 372 -14.27 6.63 4.03
N ILE A 373 -13.35 7.13 4.87
CA ILE A 373 -13.45 7.09 6.34
C ILE A 373 -13.59 8.51 6.92
N GLU A 374 -13.92 9.51 6.07
CA GLU A 374 -14.10 10.90 6.53
C GLU A 374 -15.29 11.02 7.48
N PRO A 375 -15.08 11.55 8.71
CA PRO A 375 -16.15 11.74 9.66
C PRO A 375 -17.18 12.80 9.18
N PRO A 376 -18.45 12.75 9.67
CA PRO A 376 -18.93 11.80 10.69
C PRO A 376 -19.58 10.53 10.13
N SER A 377 -19.81 10.41 8.82
CA SER A 377 -20.78 9.44 8.29
C SER A 377 -20.40 8.79 6.96
N SER A 378 -19.12 8.81 6.58
CA SER A 378 -18.66 8.14 5.35
C SER A 378 -18.78 6.60 5.45
N PRO A 379 -18.73 5.86 4.31
CA PRO A 379 -19.03 4.43 4.26
C PRO A 379 -18.25 3.57 5.25
N ALA A 380 -16.95 3.86 5.47
CA ALA A 380 -16.12 3.06 6.36
C ALA A 380 -16.26 3.40 7.86
N ILE A 381 -16.87 4.54 8.21
CA ILE A 381 -17.05 4.96 9.62
C ILE A 381 -17.95 3.99 10.39
N ALA A 382 -19.02 3.50 9.76
CA ALA A 382 -20.04 2.71 10.44
C ALA A 382 -19.56 1.31 10.83
N ARG A 383 -18.68 0.68 10.03
CA ARG A 383 -18.30 -0.71 10.20
C ARG A 383 -16.77 -0.92 10.23
N ILE A 384 -16.05 -0.43 9.23
CA ILE A 384 -14.60 -0.65 9.13
C ILE A 384 -13.89 -0.08 10.35
N LEU A 385 -14.19 1.17 10.72
CA LEU A 385 -13.54 1.81 11.86
C LEU A 385 -13.72 1.01 13.15
N PRO A 386 -14.95 0.74 13.65
CA PRO A 386 -15.13 0.05 14.92
C PRO A 386 -14.81 -1.45 14.87
N GLU A 387 -15.08 -2.14 13.75
CA GLU A 387 -14.97 -3.59 13.68
C GLU A 387 -13.58 -4.07 13.24
N ALA A 388 -12.88 -3.31 12.39
CA ALA A 388 -11.63 -3.77 11.76
C ALA A 388 -10.40 -2.93 12.13
N LEU A 389 -10.51 -1.68 12.55
CA LEU A 389 -9.36 -0.82 12.83
C LEU A 389 -9.16 -0.59 14.34
N LEU A 390 -10.17 -0.08 15.07
CA LEU A 390 -10.03 0.23 16.50
C LEU A 390 -9.56 -0.96 17.37
N PRO A 391 -9.89 -2.23 17.06
CA PRO A 391 -9.38 -3.37 17.84
C PRO A 391 -7.84 -3.56 17.81
N PHE A 392 -7.13 -2.82 16.97
CA PHE A 392 -5.67 -2.91 16.80
C PHE A 392 -4.89 -1.72 17.40
N LEU A 393 -5.55 -0.83 18.11
CA LEU A 393 -4.96 0.30 18.85
C LEU A 393 -4.23 -0.12 20.13
#